data_1074ca1f0d1e2f93b7c0f8d940eab053
#
_entry.id   1074ca1f0d1e2f93b7c0f8d940eab053
#
_cell.length_a   1.000
_cell.length_b   1.000
_cell.length_c   1.000
_cell.angle_alpha   90.00
_cell.angle_beta   90.00
_cell.angle_gamma   90.00
#
_symmetry.space_group_name_H-M   'P 1'
#
loop_
_entity.id
_entity.type
_entity.pdbx_description
1 polymer ?
#
loop_
_entity_poly.entity_id
_entity_poly.type
_entity_poly.pdbx_seq_one_letter_code
_entity_poly.pdbx_strand_id
1 'polypeptide(L)'
;MQQPQPASGPAAQPQQSQQPQQFQQPASHTQQWAPVIEAHDLVMDYTASMARAQAGHGVTGVIPAGTGAGYASANPAAAGPGAIQAGQPSQPAQPGFAMPTMHTLALNHVNFTLREGETVAVMGPSGSGKSTLLHALAGIIKPTAGTVIFRGADLSRMSDAERTKLRRNDFGFVFQSGQLLPELPAVENIALPMMLDGMPYRTATDTAILWLERMGLRALATHRPGEMSGGQMQRIAIARALAVKPAVVFADEPTGDLDQESTDIVMRLLRDQANNGTAILMVTHDPDALEYADRVYRMDAGVLSIASV
;
A
#
# COMPACT_ATOMS: atom_id res chain seq x y z
N MET A 1 -13.88 -64.46 64.68
CA MET A 1 -13.53 -63.02 64.73
C MET A 1 -12.30 -62.86 63.88
N GLN A 2 -12.49 -62.46 62.61
CA GLN A 2 -11.42 -62.16 61.67
C GLN A 2 -11.34 -60.65 61.49
N GLN A 3 -10.16 -60.08 61.73
CA GLN A 3 -9.90 -58.66 61.50
C GLN A 3 -9.68 -58.40 59.97
N PRO A 4 -10.19 -57.33 59.41
CA PRO A 4 -9.91 -56.99 58.03
C PRO A 4 -8.55 -56.27 57.88
N GLN A 5 -7.78 -56.71 56.89
CA GLN A 5 -6.54 -56.07 56.49
C GLN A 5 -6.81 -54.71 55.75
N PRO A 6 -5.95 -53.69 55.86
CA PRO A 6 -6.10 -52.45 55.11
C PRO A 6 -5.64 -52.60 53.66
N ALA A 7 -6.46 -52.09 52.75
CA ALA A 7 -6.17 -52.00 51.34
C ALA A 7 -5.01 -51.02 51.05
N SER A 8 -4.00 -51.50 50.33
CA SER A 8 -2.89 -50.73 49.82
C SER A 8 -3.36 -49.85 48.59
N GLY A 9 -3.38 -48.53 48.75
CA GLY A 9 -3.63 -47.60 47.67
C GLY A 9 -2.42 -47.51 46.70
N PRO A 10 -2.65 -47.15 45.41
CA PRO A 10 -1.58 -47.10 44.46
C PRO A 10 -0.66 -45.88 44.69
N ALA A 11 0.66 -46.10 44.59
CA ALA A 11 1.71 -45.14 44.74
C ALA A 11 1.59 -44.02 43.68
N ALA A 12 1.65 -42.76 44.12
CA ALA A 12 1.70 -41.59 43.25
C ALA A 12 3.01 -41.57 42.44
N GLN A 13 2.88 -41.54 41.13
CA GLN A 13 4.01 -41.31 40.22
C GLN A 13 4.46 -39.84 40.29
N PRO A 14 5.76 -39.54 40.25
CA PRO A 14 6.23 -38.17 40.26
C PRO A 14 5.88 -37.49 38.94
N GLN A 15 5.24 -36.32 39.02
CA GLN A 15 4.97 -35.44 37.91
C GLN A 15 6.30 -35.00 37.26
N GLN A 16 6.49 -35.39 36.02
CA GLN A 16 7.58 -34.85 35.18
C GLN A 16 7.31 -33.36 34.92
N SER A 17 8.22 -32.55 35.40
CA SER A 17 8.29 -31.12 35.11
C SER A 17 8.39 -30.90 33.60
N GLN A 18 7.34 -30.32 33.02
CA GLN A 18 7.34 -29.88 31.63
C GLN A 18 8.38 -28.75 31.49
N GLN A 19 9.42 -29.00 30.70
CA GLN A 19 10.37 -28.00 30.25
C GLN A 19 9.62 -26.97 29.38
N PRO A 20 9.95 -25.66 29.46
CA PRO A 20 9.40 -24.65 28.58
C PRO A 20 9.75 -25.02 27.13
N GLN A 21 8.72 -25.11 26.28
CA GLN A 21 8.92 -25.25 24.84
C GLN A 21 9.69 -24.02 24.34
N GLN A 22 10.91 -24.23 23.93
CA GLN A 22 11.66 -23.24 23.18
C GLN A 22 10.89 -22.95 21.90
N PHE A 23 10.48 -21.70 21.73
CA PHE A 23 9.98 -21.21 20.45
C PHE A 23 11.08 -21.46 19.41
N GLN A 24 10.86 -22.47 18.57
CA GLN A 24 11.70 -22.67 17.39
C GLN A 24 11.48 -21.45 16.48
N GLN A 25 12.53 -20.67 16.32
CA GLN A 25 12.58 -19.66 15.28
C GLN A 25 12.23 -20.32 13.95
N PRO A 26 11.37 -19.72 13.10
CA PRO A 26 11.07 -20.27 11.79
C PRO A 26 12.39 -20.45 11.05
N ALA A 27 12.61 -21.67 10.56
CA ALA A 27 13.77 -22.00 9.76
C ALA A 27 13.92 -20.98 8.64
N SER A 28 15.09 -20.35 8.52
CA SER A 28 15.46 -19.47 7.43
C SER A 28 15.38 -20.26 6.12
N HIS A 29 14.20 -20.27 5.49
CA HIS A 29 14.02 -20.77 4.14
C HIS A 29 14.69 -19.78 3.18
N THR A 30 15.97 -19.96 2.95
CA THR A 30 16.68 -19.40 1.80
C THR A 30 16.27 -20.16 0.52
N GLN A 31 14.97 -20.21 0.24
CA GLN A 31 14.53 -20.44 -1.12
C GLN A 31 14.89 -19.16 -1.89
N GLN A 32 15.81 -19.27 -2.84
CA GLN A 32 16.13 -18.18 -3.77
C GLN A 32 14.94 -18.02 -4.72
N TRP A 33 13.93 -17.29 -4.28
CA TRP A 33 12.80 -16.91 -5.12
C TRP A 33 13.28 -15.94 -6.21
N ALA A 34 12.80 -16.15 -7.44
CA ALA A 34 13.12 -15.27 -8.54
C ALA A 34 12.64 -13.83 -8.26
N PRO A 35 13.39 -12.79 -8.68
CA PRO A 35 12.92 -11.43 -8.57
C PRO A 35 11.68 -11.22 -9.43
N VAL A 36 10.63 -10.67 -8.84
CA VAL A 36 9.39 -10.32 -9.52
C VAL A 36 9.38 -8.85 -9.92
N ILE A 37 9.97 -7.98 -9.05
CA ILE A 37 10.22 -6.58 -9.37
C ILE A 37 11.68 -6.26 -9.09
N GLU A 38 12.31 -5.57 -10.04
CA GLU A 38 13.63 -4.99 -9.91
C GLU A 38 13.59 -3.51 -10.28
N ALA A 39 14.28 -2.70 -9.53
CA ALA A 39 14.45 -1.28 -9.83
C ALA A 39 15.93 -0.95 -9.81
N HIS A 40 16.38 -0.26 -10.86
CA HIS A 40 17.78 0.11 -11.03
C HIS A 40 17.89 1.62 -11.18
N ASP A 41 18.64 2.22 -10.27
CA ASP A 41 19.04 3.63 -10.29
C ASP A 41 17.87 4.60 -10.46
N LEU A 42 16.76 4.38 -9.72
CA LEU A 42 15.56 5.19 -9.85
C LEU A 42 15.79 6.60 -9.32
N VAL A 43 15.47 7.57 -10.17
CA VAL A 43 15.44 9.00 -9.81
C VAL A 43 14.05 9.54 -10.09
N MET A 44 13.48 10.29 -9.12
CA MET A 44 12.26 11.04 -9.29
C MET A 44 12.47 12.49 -8.87
N ASP A 45 12.44 13.38 -9.86
CA ASP A 45 12.52 14.83 -9.68
C ASP A 45 11.22 15.50 -10.14
N TYR A 46 10.40 15.92 -9.16
CA TYR A 46 9.15 16.62 -9.46
C TYR A 46 9.34 18.04 -9.98
N THR A 47 10.48 18.68 -9.70
CA THR A 47 10.76 20.04 -10.23
C THR A 47 11.00 20.02 -11.73
N ALA A 48 11.70 19.02 -12.24
CA ALA A 48 11.88 18.80 -13.68
C ALA A 48 10.56 18.47 -14.40
N SER A 49 9.66 17.77 -13.74
CA SER A 49 8.33 17.44 -14.25
C SER A 49 7.43 18.67 -14.37
N MET A 50 7.43 19.55 -13.36
CA MET A 50 6.67 20.81 -13.39
C MET A 50 7.20 21.77 -14.45
N ALA A 51 8.51 21.88 -14.63
CA ALA A 51 9.13 22.72 -15.67
C ALA A 51 8.76 22.25 -17.09
N ARG A 52 8.69 20.93 -17.34
CA ARG A 52 8.24 20.37 -18.63
C ARG A 52 6.75 20.60 -18.88
N ALA A 53 5.91 20.52 -17.85
CA ALA A 53 4.48 20.80 -17.96
C ALA A 53 4.20 22.28 -18.28
N GLN A 54 5.02 23.20 -17.77
CA GLN A 54 4.92 24.66 -18.08
C GLN A 54 5.48 25.01 -19.46
N ALA A 55 6.45 24.26 -19.98
CA ALA A 55 7.03 24.49 -21.31
C ALA A 55 6.20 23.91 -22.48
N GLY A 56 5.29 22.97 -22.19
CA GLY A 56 4.39 22.35 -23.17
C GLY A 56 2.98 22.90 -23.03
N HIS A 57 2.58 23.80 -23.96
CA HIS A 57 1.20 24.25 -24.06
C HIS A 57 0.25 23.06 -24.31
N GLY A 58 -0.66 22.83 -23.39
CA GLY A 58 -1.92 22.14 -23.59
C GLY A 58 -1.93 20.61 -23.45
N VAL A 59 -1.93 20.12 -22.22
CA VAL A 59 -2.65 18.86 -21.87
C VAL A 59 -3.16 19.04 -20.44
N THR A 60 -4.46 18.81 -20.26
CA THR A 60 -5.16 18.80 -18.98
C THR A 60 -4.46 17.89 -17.98
N GLY A 61 -3.79 18.48 -17.01
CA GLY A 61 -3.04 17.75 -16.00
C GLY A 61 -3.96 17.13 -14.96
N VAL A 62 -3.83 15.85 -14.76
CA VAL A 62 -4.26 15.16 -13.53
C VAL A 62 -3.36 15.67 -12.41
N ILE A 63 -3.94 16.38 -11.44
CA ILE A 63 -3.25 16.83 -10.22
C ILE A 63 -3.07 15.58 -9.32
N PRO A 64 -1.85 15.22 -8.92
CA PRO A 64 -1.67 14.18 -7.92
C PRO A 64 -2.20 14.70 -6.57
N ALA A 65 -3.21 14.02 -6.03
CA ALA A 65 -3.71 14.27 -4.68
C ALA A 65 -2.63 13.90 -3.65
N GLY A 66 -2.15 14.90 -2.90
CA GLY A 66 -1.16 14.66 -1.86
C GLY A 66 -0.62 15.91 -1.20
N THR A 67 -1.45 16.92 -0.92
CA THR A 67 -1.15 17.92 0.12
C THR A 67 -2.45 18.22 0.86
N GLY A 68 -2.50 17.78 2.12
CA GLY A 68 -3.60 18.12 3.03
C GLY A 68 -3.68 19.64 3.22
N ALA A 69 -4.72 20.23 2.65
CA ALA A 69 -5.14 21.60 2.96
C ALA A 69 -6.62 21.53 3.28
N GLY A 70 -6.95 21.95 4.53
CA GLY A 70 -8.28 21.93 5.06
C GLY A 70 -9.28 22.74 4.22
N TYR A 71 -10.45 22.17 4.06
CA TYR A 71 -11.60 22.85 3.47
C TYR A 71 -12.10 23.92 4.45
N ALA A 72 -11.77 25.19 4.14
CA ALA A 72 -12.48 26.33 4.70
C ALA A 72 -13.71 26.60 3.84
N SER A 73 -14.90 26.44 4.42
CA SER A 73 -16.17 26.76 3.78
C SER A 73 -16.24 28.26 3.54
N ALA A 74 -16.27 28.70 2.29
CA ALA A 74 -16.55 30.07 1.91
C ALA A 74 -18.05 30.23 1.64
N ASN A 75 -18.68 31.04 2.45
CA ASN A 75 -20.08 31.49 2.31
C ASN A 75 -20.10 32.67 1.32
N PRO A 76 -20.91 32.69 0.25
CA PRO A 76 -20.99 33.81 -0.68
C PRO A 76 -22.17 34.74 -0.33
N ALA A 77 -21.90 35.83 0.40
CA ALA A 77 -22.83 36.98 0.41
C ALA A 77 -22.10 38.23 0.87
N ALA A 78 -21.85 39.14 -0.04
CA ALA A 78 -22.02 40.59 0.02
C ALA A 78 -21.13 41.31 -0.98
N ALA A 79 -21.69 41.62 -2.12
CA ALA A 79 -21.14 42.62 -3.05
C ALA A 79 -21.70 43.97 -2.69
N GLY A 80 -20.81 44.97 -2.45
CA GLY A 80 -21.11 46.38 -2.41
C GLY A 80 -20.10 47.12 -3.30
N PRO A 81 -20.53 48.15 -4.11
CA PRO A 81 -19.67 48.82 -5.05
C PRO A 81 -18.98 50.03 -4.43
N GLY A 82 -17.68 50.22 -4.69
CA GLY A 82 -17.02 51.44 -4.22
C GLY A 82 -15.56 51.59 -4.62
N ALA A 83 -15.37 52.55 -5.52
CA ALA A 83 -14.22 53.44 -5.67
C ALA A 83 -12.96 52.90 -6.38
N ILE A 84 -12.84 53.36 -7.61
CA ILE A 84 -11.61 53.49 -8.41
C ILE A 84 -10.67 54.50 -7.70
N GLN A 85 -9.49 54.04 -7.29
CA GLN A 85 -8.36 54.93 -6.97
C GLN A 85 -7.26 54.77 -7.98
N ALA A 86 -6.90 55.96 -8.56
CA ALA A 86 -5.90 56.10 -9.56
C ALA A 86 -4.46 56.01 -9.01
N GLY A 87 -3.61 55.33 -9.75
CA GLY A 87 -2.22 55.66 -10.03
C GLY A 87 -1.26 55.90 -8.86
N GLN A 88 -0.46 54.87 -8.53
CA GLN A 88 0.88 55.10 -7.98
C GLN A 88 1.93 54.61 -8.99
N PRO A 89 3.05 55.34 -9.14
CA PRO A 89 4.08 54.99 -10.13
C PRO A 89 4.82 53.71 -9.72
N SER A 90 4.99 52.85 -10.69
CA SER A 90 5.74 51.61 -10.60
C SER A 90 7.19 51.85 -10.17
N GLN A 91 7.58 51.32 -9.02
CA GLN A 91 9.00 51.21 -8.65
C GLN A 91 9.72 50.27 -9.64
N PRO A 92 10.98 50.55 -9.98
CA PRO A 92 11.77 49.68 -10.85
C PRO A 92 11.96 48.32 -10.16
N ALA A 93 11.71 47.23 -10.89
CA ALA A 93 11.92 45.87 -10.45
C ALA A 93 13.36 45.69 -10.00
N GLN A 94 13.56 45.38 -8.73
CA GLN A 94 14.86 44.95 -8.23
C GLN A 94 15.22 43.62 -8.92
N PRO A 95 16.51 43.39 -9.30
CA PRO A 95 16.92 42.13 -9.87
C PRO A 95 16.63 41.06 -8.84
N GLY A 96 15.66 40.16 -9.14
CA GLY A 96 15.26 39.07 -8.28
C GLY A 96 16.46 38.19 -7.97
N PHE A 97 16.81 38.09 -6.71
CA PHE A 97 17.62 36.96 -6.23
C PHE A 97 16.86 35.69 -6.64
N ALA A 98 17.35 35.04 -7.70
CA ALA A 98 16.92 33.68 -7.99
C ALA A 98 17.29 32.82 -6.79
N MET A 99 16.31 32.52 -5.94
CA MET A 99 16.48 31.51 -4.92
C MET A 99 16.96 30.24 -5.63
N PRO A 100 18.04 29.60 -5.19
CA PRO A 100 18.41 28.32 -5.75
C PRO A 100 17.20 27.39 -5.54
N THR A 101 16.62 26.91 -6.64
CA THR A 101 15.61 25.89 -6.60
C THR A 101 16.27 24.66 -5.98
N MET A 102 16.03 24.43 -4.69
CA MET A 102 16.44 23.19 -4.04
C MET A 102 15.68 22.05 -4.73
N HIS A 103 16.36 21.36 -5.63
CA HIS A 103 15.86 20.15 -6.27
C HIS A 103 15.69 19.10 -5.18
N THR A 104 14.48 18.91 -4.70
CA THR A 104 14.19 17.84 -3.76
C THR A 104 13.85 16.60 -4.59
N LEU A 105 14.81 15.68 -4.68
CA LEU A 105 14.58 14.38 -5.31
C LEU A 105 13.68 13.54 -4.39
N ALA A 106 12.52 13.16 -4.89
CA ALA A 106 11.63 12.24 -4.19
C ALA A 106 12.17 10.79 -4.20
N LEU A 107 12.95 10.43 -5.24
CA LEU A 107 13.78 9.23 -5.29
C LEU A 107 15.17 9.64 -5.76
N ASN A 108 16.19 9.17 -5.06
CA ASN A 108 17.58 9.52 -5.29
C ASN A 108 18.43 8.26 -5.46
N HIS A 109 18.62 7.84 -6.73
CA HIS A 109 19.39 6.66 -7.12
C HIS A 109 19.00 5.37 -6.39
N VAL A 110 17.67 5.11 -6.31
CA VAL A 110 17.13 3.96 -5.57
C VAL A 110 17.32 2.66 -6.36
N ASN A 111 17.90 1.66 -5.70
CA ASN A 111 17.93 0.28 -6.16
C ASN A 111 17.07 -0.57 -5.24
N PHE A 112 16.21 -1.43 -5.82
CA PHE A 112 15.25 -2.23 -5.07
C PHE A 112 15.00 -3.56 -5.77
N THR A 113 14.75 -4.60 -4.98
CA THR A 113 14.35 -5.92 -5.51
C THR A 113 13.28 -6.50 -4.60
N LEU A 114 12.22 -7.01 -5.20
CA LEU A 114 11.15 -7.77 -4.55
C LEU A 114 11.07 -9.15 -5.21
N ARG A 115 11.02 -10.20 -4.40
CA ARG A 115 10.97 -11.59 -4.89
C ARG A 115 9.58 -12.18 -4.75
N GLU A 116 9.27 -13.21 -5.52
CA GLU A 116 8.02 -13.96 -5.36
C GLU A 116 7.92 -14.50 -3.94
N GLY A 117 6.72 -14.42 -3.35
CA GLY A 117 6.48 -14.89 -1.97
C GLY A 117 7.15 -14.09 -0.86
N GLU A 118 7.85 -12.99 -1.18
CA GLU A 118 8.51 -12.14 -0.21
C GLU A 118 7.60 -10.99 0.24
N THR A 119 7.63 -10.71 1.54
CA THR A 119 7.04 -9.48 2.11
C THR A 119 8.14 -8.50 2.45
N VAL A 120 8.15 -7.35 1.81
CA VAL A 120 9.09 -6.24 2.06
C VAL A 120 8.36 -5.06 2.65
N ALA A 121 8.87 -4.54 3.78
CA ALA A 121 8.39 -3.29 4.37
C ALA A 121 9.35 -2.13 4.07
N VAL A 122 8.80 -0.97 3.75
CA VAL A 122 9.55 0.29 3.60
C VAL A 122 9.04 1.27 4.65
N MET A 123 9.93 1.67 5.57
CA MET A 123 9.66 2.64 6.62
C MET A 123 10.34 3.98 6.36
N GLY A 124 9.87 5.01 7.02
CA GLY A 124 10.50 6.33 7.00
C GLY A 124 9.52 7.45 7.33
N PRO A 125 10.02 8.68 7.58
CA PRO A 125 9.17 9.81 7.90
C PRO A 125 8.22 10.18 6.74
N SER A 126 7.18 10.95 7.06
CA SER A 126 6.30 11.51 6.02
C SER A 126 7.13 12.38 5.04
N GLY A 127 6.83 12.27 3.75
CA GLY A 127 7.55 13.01 2.71
C GLY A 127 8.93 12.42 2.32
N SER A 128 9.36 11.29 2.88
CA SER A 128 10.66 10.70 2.54
C SER A 128 10.72 10.04 1.14
N GLY A 129 9.58 9.90 0.44
CA GLY A 129 9.51 9.32 -0.91
C GLY A 129 8.90 7.91 -0.99
N LYS A 130 8.41 7.34 0.12
CA LYS A 130 7.85 5.96 0.20
C LYS A 130 6.73 5.69 -0.82
N SER A 131 5.68 6.50 -0.80
CA SER A 131 4.56 6.36 -1.74
C SER A 131 4.99 6.64 -3.19
N THR A 132 5.98 7.53 -3.37
CA THR A 132 6.60 7.76 -4.70
C THR A 132 7.30 6.50 -5.19
N LEU A 133 8.07 5.81 -4.33
CA LEU A 133 8.71 4.53 -4.65
C LEU A 133 7.65 3.49 -5.04
N LEU A 134 6.64 3.30 -4.20
CA LEU A 134 5.54 2.37 -4.47
C LEU A 134 4.88 2.64 -5.82
N HIS A 135 4.54 3.90 -6.11
CA HIS A 135 3.91 4.28 -7.38
C HIS A 135 4.83 4.10 -8.59
N ALA A 136 6.15 4.34 -8.43
CA ALA A 136 7.12 4.11 -9.50
C ALA A 136 7.26 2.61 -9.80
N LEU A 137 7.39 1.77 -8.76
CA LEU A 137 7.48 0.31 -8.90
C LEU A 137 6.21 -0.30 -9.51
N ALA A 138 5.05 0.28 -9.20
CA ALA A 138 3.77 -0.14 -9.77
C ALA A 138 3.50 0.40 -11.19
N GLY A 139 4.43 1.15 -11.77
CA GLY A 139 4.27 1.76 -13.09
C GLY A 139 3.11 2.78 -13.18
N ILE A 140 2.68 3.34 -12.03
CA ILE A 140 1.67 4.42 -11.97
C ILE A 140 2.33 5.73 -12.41
N ILE A 141 3.52 6.03 -11.87
CA ILE A 141 4.32 7.17 -12.28
C ILE A 141 5.57 6.68 -13.02
N LYS A 142 6.01 7.46 -14.00
CA LYS A 142 7.24 7.17 -14.73
C LYS A 142 8.40 7.89 -14.03
N PRO A 143 9.47 7.17 -13.62
CA PRO A 143 10.64 7.80 -13.03
C PRO A 143 11.32 8.77 -14.02
N THR A 144 12.01 9.77 -13.49
CA THR A 144 12.78 10.75 -14.28
C THR A 144 13.99 10.09 -14.93
N ALA A 145 14.62 9.14 -14.22
CA ALA A 145 15.71 8.28 -14.70
C ALA A 145 15.65 6.90 -14.00
N GLY A 146 16.39 5.95 -14.54
CA GLY A 146 16.41 4.57 -14.08
C GLY A 146 15.34 3.71 -14.74
N THR A 147 15.25 2.44 -14.32
CA THR A 147 14.33 1.44 -14.91
C THR A 147 13.64 0.63 -13.83
N VAL A 148 12.40 0.24 -14.11
CA VAL A 148 11.63 -0.74 -13.33
C VAL A 148 11.34 -1.95 -14.21
N ILE A 149 11.70 -3.12 -13.75
CA ILE A 149 11.52 -4.38 -14.44
C ILE A 149 10.53 -5.24 -13.66
N PHE A 150 9.49 -5.74 -14.32
CA PHE A 150 8.55 -6.71 -13.79
C PHE A 150 8.68 -8.01 -14.58
N ARG A 151 9.06 -9.10 -13.90
CA ARG A 151 9.27 -10.43 -14.52
C ARG A 151 10.10 -10.35 -15.81
N GLY A 152 11.18 -9.57 -15.80
CA GLY A 152 12.08 -9.39 -16.95
C GLY A 152 11.61 -8.37 -18.01
N ALA A 153 10.41 -7.79 -17.87
CA ALA A 153 9.88 -6.79 -18.79
C ALA A 153 10.04 -5.37 -18.22
N ASP A 154 10.66 -4.47 -18.99
CA ASP A 154 10.89 -3.07 -18.60
C ASP A 154 9.59 -2.27 -18.71
N LEU A 155 9.05 -1.80 -17.58
CA LEU A 155 7.80 -1.02 -17.51
C LEU A 155 7.90 0.32 -18.24
N SER A 156 9.11 0.90 -18.35
CA SER A 156 9.31 2.17 -19.01
C SER A 156 9.09 2.11 -20.53
N ARG A 157 9.23 0.91 -21.11
CA ARG A 157 9.03 0.63 -22.55
C ARG A 157 7.59 0.24 -22.89
N MET A 158 6.79 -0.04 -21.88
CA MET A 158 5.38 -0.40 -22.07
C MET A 158 4.54 0.85 -22.39
N SER A 159 3.55 0.69 -23.26
CA SER A 159 2.50 1.66 -23.48
C SER A 159 1.63 1.84 -22.23
N ASP A 160 0.86 2.92 -22.14
CA ASP A 160 -0.08 3.13 -21.03
C ASP A 160 -1.15 2.04 -20.96
N ALA A 161 -1.58 1.53 -22.11
CA ALA A 161 -2.54 0.42 -22.20
C ALA A 161 -1.98 -0.88 -21.60
N GLU A 162 -0.72 -1.21 -21.91
CA GLU A 162 -0.04 -2.38 -21.37
C GLU A 162 0.18 -2.26 -19.86
N ARG A 163 0.65 -1.10 -19.37
CA ARG A 163 0.76 -0.85 -17.94
C ARG A 163 -0.58 -0.90 -17.22
N THR A 164 -1.65 -0.41 -17.85
CA THR A 164 -3.00 -0.47 -17.29
C THR A 164 -3.50 -1.92 -17.19
N LYS A 165 -3.25 -2.73 -18.22
CA LYS A 165 -3.56 -4.16 -18.19
C LYS A 165 -2.78 -4.88 -17.10
N LEU A 166 -1.47 -4.61 -16.97
CA LEU A 166 -0.61 -5.16 -15.93
C LEU A 166 -1.13 -4.81 -14.52
N ARG A 167 -1.46 -3.53 -14.27
CA ARG A 167 -2.02 -3.08 -12.98
C ARG A 167 -3.35 -3.75 -12.64
N ARG A 168 -4.16 -4.07 -13.65
CA ARG A 168 -5.44 -4.75 -13.43
C ARG A 168 -5.30 -6.23 -13.10
N ASN A 169 -4.36 -6.92 -13.77
CA ASN A 169 -4.29 -8.37 -13.75
C ASN A 169 -3.24 -8.93 -12.78
N ASP A 170 -2.09 -8.25 -12.69
CA ASP A 170 -0.92 -8.75 -11.95
C ASP A 170 -0.65 -7.97 -10.65
N PHE A 171 -1.24 -6.78 -10.48
CA PHE A 171 -0.99 -5.93 -9.32
C PHE A 171 -2.25 -5.72 -8.48
N GLY A 172 -2.14 -5.95 -7.18
CA GLY A 172 -3.13 -5.57 -6.18
C GLY A 172 -2.74 -4.26 -5.51
N PHE A 173 -3.69 -3.35 -5.32
CA PHE A 173 -3.44 -2.06 -4.66
C PHE A 173 -4.28 -1.92 -3.41
N VAL A 174 -3.61 -1.61 -2.29
CA VAL A 174 -4.22 -1.22 -1.02
C VAL A 174 -3.72 0.17 -0.68
N PHE A 175 -4.62 1.15 -0.67
CA PHE A 175 -4.32 2.54 -0.33
C PHE A 175 -4.79 2.86 1.09
N GLN A 176 -4.18 3.83 1.74
CA GLN A 176 -4.44 4.23 3.12
C GLN A 176 -5.92 4.47 3.42
N SER A 177 -6.69 5.05 2.50
CA SER A 177 -8.12 5.35 2.68
C SER A 177 -9.07 4.31 2.06
N GLY A 178 -8.58 3.13 1.69
CA GLY A 178 -9.35 2.06 1.03
C GLY A 178 -9.81 2.38 -0.39
N GLN A 179 -10.13 3.63 -0.70
CA GLN A 179 -10.54 4.14 -2.02
C GLN A 179 -11.58 3.23 -2.73
N LEU A 180 -12.63 2.88 -2.01
CA LEU A 180 -13.79 2.18 -2.59
C LEU A 180 -14.63 3.14 -3.43
N LEU A 181 -15.29 2.60 -4.45
CA LEU A 181 -16.25 3.35 -5.25
C LEU A 181 -17.54 3.53 -4.42
N PRO A 182 -17.93 4.78 -4.09
CA PRO A 182 -19.03 5.04 -3.16
C PRO A 182 -20.40 4.63 -3.73
N GLU A 183 -20.51 4.53 -5.07
CA GLU A 183 -21.73 4.13 -5.76
C GLU A 183 -21.98 2.62 -5.72
N LEU A 184 -20.93 1.83 -5.50
CA LEU A 184 -21.00 0.36 -5.54
C LEU A 184 -21.07 -0.23 -4.12
N PRO A 185 -21.88 -1.28 -3.91
CA PRO A 185 -21.86 -2.06 -2.69
C PRO A 185 -20.52 -2.81 -2.52
N ALA A 186 -20.25 -3.30 -1.30
CA ALA A 186 -19.00 -3.99 -0.96
C ALA A 186 -18.68 -5.15 -1.91
N VAL A 187 -19.67 -5.99 -2.22
CA VAL A 187 -19.50 -7.14 -3.11
C VAL A 187 -19.07 -6.71 -4.51
N GLU A 188 -19.62 -5.63 -5.04
CA GLU A 188 -19.28 -5.14 -6.37
C GLU A 188 -17.95 -4.40 -6.40
N ASN A 189 -17.59 -3.70 -5.32
CA ASN A 189 -16.25 -3.12 -5.17
C ASN A 189 -15.17 -4.21 -5.28
N ILE A 190 -15.36 -5.36 -4.65
CA ILE A 190 -14.41 -6.49 -4.72
C ILE A 190 -14.47 -7.16 -6.10
N ALA A 191 -15.66 -7.33 -6.67
CA ALA A 191 -15.85 -8.00 -7.95
C ALA A 191 -15.34 -7.19 -9.16
N LEU A 192 -15.31 -5.87 -9.05
CA LEU A 192 -15.03 -4.95 -10.15
C LEU A 192 -13.74 -5.27 -10.95
N PRO A 193 -12.58 -5.48 -10.35
CA PRO A 193 -11.37 -5.78 -11.11
C PRO A 193 -11.51 -7.07 -11.93
N MET A 194 -12.16 -8.09 -11.38
CA MET A 194 -12.40 -9.37 -12.07
C MET A 194 -13.37 -9.18 -13.26
N MET A 195 -14.42 -8.37 -13.09
CA MET A 195 -15.34 -8.03 -14.17
C MET A 195 -14.68 -7.23 -15.28
N LEU A 196 -13.80 -6.30 -14.94
CA LEU A 196 -13.00 -5.54 -15.92
C LEU A 196 -12.03 -6.42 -16.71
N ASP A 197 -11.65 -7.57 -16.16
CA ASP A 197 -10.86 -8.59 -16.87
C ASP A 197 -11.71 -9.60 -17.65
N GLY A 198 -13.03 -9.39 -17.70
CA GLY A 198 -13.97 -10.20 -18.50
C GLY A 198 -14.64 -11.35 -17.75
N MET A 199 -14.46 -11.46 -16.43
CA MET A 199 -15.17 -12.47 -15.63
C MET A 199 -16.67 -12.15 -15.60
N PRO A 200 -17.56 -13.14 -15.82
CA PRO A 200 -18.99 -12.93 -15.70
C PRO A 200 -19.40 -12.41 -14.32
N TYR A 201 -20.35 -11.47 -14.28
CA TYR A 201 -20.82 -10.81 -13.04
C TYR A 201 -21.10 -11.80 -11.91
N ARG A 202 -21.84 -12.87 -12.17
CA ARG A 202 -22.19 -13.88 -11.17
C ARG A 202 -20.94 -14.54 -10.56
N THR A 203 -20.00 -14.97 -11.40
CA THR A 203 -18.75 -15.62 -10.94
C THR A 203 -17.91 -14.66 -10.14
N ALA A 204 -17.81 -13.39 -10.58
CA ALA A 204 -17.05 -12.36 -9.88
C ALA A 204 -17.66 -12.04 -8.51
N THR A 205 -19.00 -11.91 -8.42
CA THR A 205 -19.71 -11.66 -7.17
C THR A 205 -19.67 -12.87 -6.24
N ASP A 206 -19.78 -14.11 -6.73
CA ASP A 206 -19.61 -15.32 -5.92
C ASP A 206 -18.20 -15.36 -5.31
N THR A 207 -17.16 -15.02 -6.07
CA THR A 207 -15.78 -14.89 -5.57
C THR A 207 -15.66 -13.78 -4.54
N ALA A 208 -16.27 -12.62 -4.77
CA ALA A 208 -16.26 -11.50 -3.85
C ALA A 208 -16.94 -11.85 -2.50
N ILE A 209 -18.01 -12.62 -2.50
CA ILE A 209 -18.67 -13.12 -1.28
C ILE A 209 -17.70 -13.98 -0.45
N LEU A 210 -16.95 -14.87 -1.08
CA LEU A 210 -15.94 -15.67 -0.36
C LEU A 210 -14.85 -14.79 0.30
N TRP A 211 -14.45 -13.70 -0.35
CA TRP A 211 -13.53 -12.75 0.24
C TRP A 211 -14.14 -11.98 1.42
N LEU A 212 -15.41 -11.56 1.30
CA LEU A 212 -16.14 -10.94 2.41
C LEU A 212 -16.27 -11.88 3.61
N GLU A 213 -16.48 -13.18 3.37
CA GLU A 213 -16.49 -14.20 4.44
C GLU A 213 -15.14 -14.30 5.14
N ARG A 214 -14.04 -14.37 4.38
CA ARG A 214 -12.68 -14.41 4.94
C ARG A 214 -12.34 -13.17 5.78
N MET A 215 -12.89 -12.01 5.40
CA MET A 215 -12.72 -10.75 6.13
C MET A 215 -13.71 -10.59 7.31
N GLY A 216 -14.61 -11.54 7.54
CA GLY A 216 -15.67 -11.43 8.56
C GLY A 216 -16.73 -10.38 8.24
N LEU A 217 -16.89 -10.02 6.95
CA LEU A 217 -17.73 -8.90 6.49
C LEU A 217 -18.89 -9.35 5.57
N ARG A 218 -19.25 -10.64 5.55
CA ARG A 218 -20.32 -11.15 4.68
C ARG A 218 -21.63 -10.37 4.83
N ALA A 219 -21.99 -9.98 6.04
CA ALA A 219 -23.22 -9.23 6.31
C ALA A 219 -23.27 -7.87 5.62
N LEU A 220 -22.11 -7.31 5.24
CA LEU A 220 -21.98 -6.02 4.58
C LEU A 220 -21.97 -6.12 3.04
N ALA A 221 -22.21 -7.29 2.47
CA ALA A 221 -22.09 -7.51 1.03
C ALA A 221 -22.87 -6.48 0.17
N THR A 222 -24.06 -6.06 0.64
CA THR A 222 -24.94 -5.12 -0.06
C THR A 222 -24.81 -3.67 0.43
N HIS A 223 -23.99 -3.41 1.48
CA HIS A 223 -23.78 -2.07 2.00
C HIS A 223 -22.82 -1.28 1.12
N ARG A 224 -23.01 0.04 1.07
CA ARG A 224 -22.13 0.98 0.38
C ARG A 224 -21.09 1.58 1.33
N PRO A 225 -19.99 2.13 0.82
CA PRO A 225 -18.92 2.72 1.65
C PRO A 225 -19.42 3.71 2.70
N GLY A 226 -20.41 4.56 2.39
CA GLY A 226 -20.99 5.51 3.36
C GLY A 226 -21.74 4.88 4.54
N GLU A 227 -21.99 3.58 4.53
CA GLU A 227 -22.68 2.81 5.57
C GLU A 227 -21.71 1.96 6.41
N MET A 228 -20.39 2.14 6.22
CA MET A 228 -19.35 1.30 6.82
C MET A 228 -18.33 2.13 7.61
N SER A 229 -17.68 1.50 8.60
CA SER A 229 -16.54 2.12 9.28
C SER A 229 -15.29 2.13 8.39
N GLY A 230 -14.29 2.99 8.72
CA GLY A 230 -13.01 3.05 8.02
C GLY A 230 -12.32 1.68 7.95
N GLY A 231 -12.26 0.97 9.07
CA GLY A 231 -11.67 -0.37 9.12
C GLY A 231 -12.42 -1.42 8.30
N GLN A 232 -13.75 -1.33 8.18
CA GLN A 232 -14.53 -2.19 7.29
C GLN A 232 -14.21 -1.89 5.82
N MET A 233 -14.16 -0.60 5.44
CA MET A 233 -13.78 -0.17 4.09
C MET A 233 -12.38 -0.62 3.72
N GLN A 234 -11.42 -0.50 4.63
CA GLN A 234 -10.04 -0.93 4.42
C GLN A 234 -9.95 -2.45 4.17
N ARG A 235 -10.62 -3.27 4.99
CA ARG A 235 -10.68 -4.72 4.78
C ARG A 235 -11.31 -5.10 3.43
N ILE A 236 -12.33 -4.38 2.98
CA ILE A 236 -12.93 -4.58 1.66
C ILE A 236 -11.95 -4.20 0.54
N ALA A 237 -11.18 -3.10 0.70
CA ALA A 237 -10.16 -2.71 -0.26
C ALA A 237 -9.04 -3.76 -0.39
N ILE A 238 -8.64 -4.37 0.72
CA ILE A 238 -7.67 -5.47 0.74
C ILE A 238 -8.26 -6.71 0.04
N ALA A 239 -9.52 -7.06 0.33
CA ALA A 239 -10.21 -8.14 -0.37
C ALA A 239 -10.27 -7.89 -1.88
N ARG A 240 -10.55 -6.66 -2.31
CA ARG A 240 -10.53 -6.25 -3.72
C ARG A 240 -9.16 -6.46 -4.36
N ALA A 241 -8.09 -6.05 -3.66
CA ALA A 241 -6.72 -6.19 -4.16
C ALA A 241 -6.31 -7.66 -4.33
N LEU A 242 -6.76 -8.54 -3.43
CA LEU A 242 -6.39 -9.95 -3.41
C LEU A 242 -7.28 -10.83 -4.30
N ALA A 243 -8.51 -10.38 -4.63
CA ALA A 243 -9.49 -11.19 -5.37
C ALA A 243 -9.03 -11.57 -6.79
N VAL A 244 -8.18 -10.77 -7.41
CA VAL A 244 -7.59 -11.03 -8.73
C VAL A 244 -6.40 -11.99 -8.68
N LYS A 245 -5.97 -12.44 -7.49
CA LYS A 245 -4.77 -13.27 -7.27
C LYS A 245 -3.52 -12.64 -7.87
N PRO A 246 -3.16 -11.43 -7.45
CA PRO A 246 -2.09 -10.67 -8.06
C PRO A 246 -0.73 -11.32 -7.86
N ALA A 247 0.21 -11.07 -8.77
CA ALA A 247 1.61 -11.44 -8.59
C ALA A 247 2.29 -10.57 -7.54
N VAL A 248 1.87 -9.29 -7.44
CA VAL A 248 2.42 -8.32 -6.47
C VAL A 248 1.28 -7.54 -5.82
N VAL A 249 1.35 -7.37 -4.51
CA VAL A 249 0.52 -6.43 -3.76
C VAL A 249 1.35 -5.22 -3.35
N PHE A 250 0.86 -4.04 -3.71
CA PHE A 250 1.37 -2.75 -3.27
C PHE A 250 0.44 -2.20 -2.19
N ALA A 251 0.93 -2.08 -0.96
CA ALA A 251 0.15 -1.63 0.17
C ALA A 251 0.75 -0.35 0.77
N ASP A 252 0.00 0.74 0.69
CA ASP A 252 0.37 2.03 1.30
C ASP A 252 -0.44 2.20 2.59
N GLU A 253 0.22 2.06 3.75
CA GLU A 253 -0.37 2.15 5.09
C GLU A 253 -1.58 1.19 5.28
N PRO A 254 -1.45 -0.13 5.02
CA PRO A 254 -2.61 -1.03 4.95
C PRO A 254 -3.36 -1.19 6.27
N THR A 255 -2.75 -0.85 7.41
CA THR A 255 -3.29 -1.02 8.77
C THR A 255 -3.57 0.29 9.49
N GLY A 256 -3.29 1.45 8.87
CA GLY A 256 -3.32 2.75 9.53
C GLY A 256 -4.68 3.15 10.15
N ASP A 257 -5.79 2.67 9.59
CA ASP A 257 -7.16 2.95 10.05
C ASP A 257 -7.82 1.75 10.74
N LEU A 258 -7.04 0.71 11.11
CA LEU A 258 -7.55 -0.53 11.71
C LEU A 258 -7.33 -0.56 13.23
N ASP A 259 -8.27 -1.22 13.93
CA ASP A 259 -8.03 -1.68 15.31
C ASP A 259 -7.07 -2.89 15.31
N GLN A 260 -6.55 -3.24 16.49
CA GLN A 260 -5.54 -4.30 16.62
C GLN A 260 -6.04 -5.65 16.08
N GLU A 261 -7.30 -6.02 16.37
CA GLU A 261 -7.87 -7.30 15.91
C GLU A 261 -7.96 -7.34 14.37
N SER A 262 -8.42 -6.24 13.77
CA SER A 262 -8.48 -6.09 12.30
C SER A 262 -7.09 -6.06 11.66
N THR A 263 -6.11 -5.43 12.31
CA THR A 263 -4.69 -5.44 11.89
C THR A 263 -4.16 -6.86 11.82
N ASP A 264 -4.34 -7.65 12.88
CA ASP A 264 -3.89 -9.04 12.92
C ASP A 264 -4.52 -9.90 11.81
N ILE A 265 -5.82 -9.74 11.58
CA ILE A 265 -6.53 -10.46 10.50
C ILE A 265 -5.91 -10.13 9.15
N VAL A 266 -5.71 -8.86 8.87
CA VAL A 266 -5.17 -8.37 7.60
C VAL A 266 -3.73 -8.83 7.40
N MET A 267 -2.87 -8.67 8.41
CA MET A 267 -1.46 -9.01 8.29
C MET A 267 -1.24 -10.52 8.12
N ARG A 268 -2.00 -11.36 8.84
CA ARG A 268 -1.99 -12.81 8.63
C ARG A 268 -2.45 -13.18 7.22
N LEU A 269 -3.50 -12.53 6.72
CA LEU A 269 -3.98 -12.79 5.37
C LEU A 269 -2.95 -12.40 4.30
N LEU A 270 -2.29 -11.25 4.45
CA LEU A 270 -1.20 -10.85 3.57
C LEU A 270 -0.04 -11.86 3.63
N ARG A 271 0.34 -12.31 4.84
CA ARG A 271 1.37 -13.32 5.01
C ARG A 271 0.99 -14.65 4.36
N ASP A 272 -0.27 -15.08 4.48
CA ASP A 272 -0.77 -16.28 3.80
C ASP A 272 -0.70 -16.15 2.27
N GLN A 273 -0.98 -14.95 1.73
CA GLN A 273 -0.81 -14.71 0.29
C GLN A 273 0.67 -14.76 -0.11
N ALA A 274 1.58 -14.23 0.70
CA ALA A 274 3.01 -14.33 0.45
C ALA A 274 3.48 -15.80 0.44
N ASN A 275 3.05 -16.59 1.41
CA ASN A 275 3.35 -18.02 1.48
C ASN A 275 2.83 -18.80 0.23
N ASN A 276 1.82 -18.26 -0.45
CA ASN A 276 1.29 -18.80 -1.71
C ASN A 276 1.93 -18.18 -2.98
N GLY A 277 3.02 -17.43 -2.84
CA GLY A 277 3.82 -16.93 -3.94
C GLY A 277 3.55 -15.48 -4.34
N THR A 278 2.55 -14.78 -3.76
CA THR A 278 2.33 -13.35 -4.01
C THR A 278 3.45 -12.54 -3.36
N ALA A 279 4.10 -11.66 -4.10
CA ALA A 279 5.06 -10.71 -3.54
C ALA A 279 4.33 -9.52 -2.90
N ILE A 280 4.79 -9.03 -1.74
CA ILE A 280 4.14 -7.94 -1.04
C ILE A 280 5.15 -6.82 -0.76
N LEU A 281 4.86 -5.63 -1.28
CA LEU A 281 5.54 -4.40 -0.90
C LEU A 281 4.59 -3.58 -0.01
N MET A 282 5.00 -3.35 1.23
CA MET A 282 4.24 -2.59 2.19
C MET A 282 5.02 -1.32 2.57
N VAL A 283 4.36 -0.18 2.51
CA VAL A 283 4.84 1.08 3.07
C VAL A 283 4.08 1.31 4.37
N THR A 284 4.79 1.47 5.47
CA THR A 284 4.17 1.67 6.78
C THR A 284 5.07 2.48 7.71
N HIS A 285 4.49 3.09 8.72
CA HIS A 285 5.18 3.65 9.88
C HIS A 285 4.92 2.83 11.15
N ASP A 286 4.08 1.79 11.06
CA ASP A 286 3.69 0.92 12.16
C ASP A 286 4.79 -0.14 12.40
N PRO A 287 5.43 -0.15 13.59
CA PRO A 287 6.45 -1.14 13.91
C PRO A 287 5.89 -2.56 14.02
N ASP A 288 4.62 -2.74 14.41
CA ASP A 288 4.02 -4.07 14.57
C ASP A 288 3.86 -4.78 13.20
N ALA A 289 3.69 -4.01 12.14
CA ALA A 289 3.64 -4.54 10.79
C ALA A 289 4.97 -5.17 10.32
N LEU A 290 6.10 -4.80 10.96
CA LEU A 290 7.43 -5.30 10.58
C LEU A 290 7.62 -6.78 10.95
N GLU A 291 6.92 -7.30 11.95
CA GLU A 291 6.98 -8.70 12.34
C GLU A 291 6.54 -9.65 11.21
N TYR A 292 5.79 -9.12 10.25
CA TYR A 292 5.31 -9.85 9.08
C TYR A 292 6.20 -9.69 7.84
N ALA A 293 7.26 -8.86 7.92
CA ALA A 293 8.16 -8.59 6.79
C ALA A 293 9.39 -9.50 6.81
N ASP A 294 9.79 -10.02 5.65
CA ASP A 294 11.02 -10.79 5.48
C ASP A 294 12.24 -9.87 5.36
N ARG A 295 12.04 -8.65 4.83
CA ARG A 295 13.06 -7.57 4.76
C ARG A 295 12.43 -6.22 5.04
N VAL A 296 13.21 -5.38 5.71
CA VAL A 296 12.82 -4.00 6.02
C VAL A 296 13.81 -3.04 5.38
N TYR A 297 13.28 -2.03 4.71
CA TYR A 297 14.04 -0.89 4.22
C TYR A 297 13.65 0.37 4.99
N ARG A 298 14.63 1.25 5.14
CA ARG A 298 14.42 2.62 5.62
C ARG A 298 14.59 3.58 4.45
N MET A 299 13.60 4.45 4.29
CA MET A 299 13.63 5.53 3.32
C MET A 299 13.78 6.87 4.02
N ASP A 300 14.78 7.65 3.63
CA ASP A 300 15.05 8.98 4.16
C ASP A 300 15.50 9.91 3.04
N ALA A 301 14.82 11.06 2.88
CA ALA A 301 15.11 12.08 1.85
C ALA A 301 15.35 11.48 0.45
N GLY A 302 14.51 10.52 0.03
CA GLY A 302 14.61 9.86 -1.28
C GLY A 302 15.64 8.74 -1.39
N VAL A 303 16.43 8.49 -0.35
CA VAL A 303 17.46 7.43 -0.31
C VAL A 303 16.89 6.20 0.40
N LEU A 304 17.06 5.03 -0.22
CA LEU A 304 16.64 3.74 0.33
C LEU A 304 17.84 2.99 0.89
N SER A 305 17.74 2.50 2.12
CA SER A 305 18.76 1.69 2.78
C SER A 305 18.13 0.46 3.45
N ILE A 306 18.86 -0.65 3.55
CA ILE A 306 18.41 -1.83 4.30
C ILE A 306 18.45 -1.47 5.79
N ALA A 307 17.33 -1.67 6.49
CA ALA A 307 17.29 -1.54 7.94
C ALA A 307 17.86 -2.82 8.56
N SER A 308 18.82 -2.65 9.50
CA SER A 308 19.20 -3.76 10.39
C SER A 308 18.07 -3.92 11.40
N VAL A 309 17.39 -5.05 11.37
CA VAL A 309 16.36 -5.45 12.35
C VAL A 309 17.06 -6.06 13.57
#